data_01ae8c076188e149c9ac547f95a0a0df
#
_entry.id   01ae8c076188e149c9ac547f95a0a0df
#
_cell.length_a   1.000
_cell.length_b   1.000
_cell.length_c   1.000
_cell.angle_alpha   90.00
_cell.angle_beta   90.00
_cell.angle_gamma   90.00
#
_symmetry.space_group_name_H-M   'P 1'
#
loop_
_entity.id
_entity.type
_entity.pdbx_description
1 polymer ?
#
loop_
_entity_poly.entity_id
_entity_poly.type
_entity_poly.pdbx_seq_one_letter_code
_entity_poly.pdbx_strand_id
1 'polypeptide(L)'
;MPNKWAVCRFETIANIYTGNSINESEKAKKYTGLTEGYNYIATKDISFNHAVDYENGVKIPFSETKFRIAYKGDPLLCIEGGSAGRKLAILSEDVCFVNKLCAFHSTHINKRFLYYYLQSPRFLELFKKNTLGLIGGVSINTLKALVLTIPPIAEQERIVYKIEEIFSMVDQIEKSLN
;
A
#
# COMPACT_ATOMS: atom_id res chain seq x y z
N MET A 1 -8.04 19.75 -17.68
CA MET A 1 -7.73 19.48 -16.26
C MET A 1 -8.52 20.41 -15.38
N PRO A 2 -9.05 19.98 -14.23
CA PRO A 2 -9.65 20.92 -13.28
C PRO A 2 -8.63 21.99 -12.86
N ASN A 3 -9.08 23.20 -12.63
CA ASN A 3 -8.21 24.29 -12.19
C ASN A 3 -7.50 23.91 -10.88
N LYS A 4 -6.20 24.19 -10.79
CA LYS A 4 -5.33 23.97 -9.61
C LYS A 4 -4.85 22.50 -9.39
N TRP A 5 -5.13 21.56 -10.28
CA TRP A 5 -4.51 20.24 -10.21
C TRP A 5 -3.08 20.29 -10.76
N ALA A 6 -2.14 19.64 -10.05
CA ALA A 6 -0.75 19.58 -10.44
C ALA A 6 -0.43 18.27 -11.19
N VAL A 7 0.46 18.35 -12.18
CA VAL A 7 1.05 17.17 -12.83
C VAL A 7 2.47 17.00 -12.28
N CYS A 8 2.75 15.85 -11.71
CA CYS A 8 4.06 15.57 -11.09
C CYS A 8 4.43 14.09 -11.19
N ARG A 9 5.69 13.78 -10.96
CA ARG A 9 6.12 12.39 -10.79
C ARG A 9 5.69 11.87 -9.42
N PHE A 10 5.43 10.57 -9.33
CA PHE A 10 5.00 9.95 -8.10
C PHE A 10 6.03 10.12 -6.97
N GLU A 11 7.32 9.99 -7.28
CA GLU A 11 8.41 10.21 -6.33
C GLU A 11 8.47 11.61 -5.71
N THR A 12 7.81 12.59 -6.35
CA THR A 12 7.76 13.98 -5.84
C THR A 12 6.79 14.12 -4.67
N ILE A 13 5.78 13.25 -4.58
CA ILE A 13 4.70 13.36 -3.60
C ILE A 13 4.74 12.26 -2.53
N ALA A 14 5.50 11.21 -2.74
CA ALA A 14 5.66 10.12 -1.78
C ALA A 14 7.06 9.50 -1.85
N ASN A 15 7.61 9.15 -0.70
CA ASN A 15 8.74 8.25 -0.62
C ASN A 15 8.24 6.82 -0.89
N ILE A 16 8.71 6.22 -1.98
CA ILE A 16 8.24 4.94 -2.49
C ILE A 16 9.38 3.93 -2.34
N TYR A 17 9.15 2.86 -1.58
CA TYR A 17 10.18 1.87 -1.29
C TYR A 17 9.59 0.49 -1.02
N THR A 18 10.40 -0.55 -1.30
CA THR A 18 10.08 -1.96 -1.00
C THR A 18 10.66 -2.38 0.33
N GLY A 19 10.09 -3.42 0.93
CA GLY A 19 10.62 -4.04 2.12
C GLY A 19 11.82 -4.95 1.87
N ASN A 20 12.04 -5.87 2.80
CA ASN A 20 13.19 -6.77 2.81
C ASN A 20 12.73 -8.23 2.73
N SER A 21 13.41 -9.03 1.91
CA SER A 21 13.20 -10.48 1.91
C SER A 21 13.87 -11.14 3.10
N ILE A 22 13.23 -12.18 3.61
CA ILE A 22 13.79 -13.11 4.59
C ILE A 22 13.67 -14.51 3.99
N ASN A 23 14.74 -15.30 4.03
CA ASN A 23 14.62 -16.70 3.63
C ASN A 23 13.85 -17.50 4.70
N GLU A 24 13.18 -18.58 4.29
CA GLU A 24 12.28 -19.35 5.16
C GLU A 24 12.99 -19.92 6.39
N SER A 25 14.24 -20.36 6.25
CA SER A 25 15.01 -20.90 7.38
C SER A 25 15.35 -19.83 8.42
N GLU A 26 15.76 -18.65 7.98
CA GLU A 26 16.02 -17.51 8.88
C GLU A 26 14.71 -17.04 9.54
N LYS A 27 13.64 -16.94 8.78
CA LYS A 27 12.32 -16.55 9.28
C LYS A 27 11.85 -17.47 10.40
N ALA A 28 11.90 -18.80 10.17
CA ALA A 28 11.49 -19.78 11.15
C ALA A 28 12.35 -19.76 12.43
N LYS A 29 13.68 -19.55 12.29
CA LYS A 29 14.60 -19.58 13.43
C LYS A 29 14.61 -18.31 14.28
N LYS A 30 14.47 -17.14 13.65
CA LYS A 30 14.72 -15.86 14.32
C LYS A 30 13.48 -15.01 14.54
N TYR A 31 12.45 -15.14 13.67
CA TYR A 31 11.39 -14.18 13.59
C TYR A 31 9.98 -14.75 13.79
N THR A 32 9.87 -16.09 13.91
CA THR A 32 8.60 -16.75 14.17
C THR A 32 8.37 -16.97 15.66
N GLY A 33 7.16 -16.67 16.15
CA GLY A 33 6.75 -16.86 17.55
C GLY A 33 7.29 -15.79 18.50
N LEU A 34 7.85 -14.69 18.02
CA LEU A 34 8.20 -13.55 18.86
C LEU A 34 6.96 -12.82 19.36
N THR A 35 6.98 -12.41 20.62
CA THR A 35 5.90 -11.63 21.24
C THR A 35 6.02 -10.13 20.96
N GLU A 36 7.27 -9.62 20.83
CA GLU A 36 7.56 -8.20 20.63
C GLU A 36 8.27 -7.95 19.31
N GLY A 37 8.03 -6.79 18.71
CA GLY A 37 8.62 -6.35 17.45
C GLY A 37 7.57 -5.88 16.45
N TYR A 38 8.03 -5.37 15.30
CA TYR A 38 7.17 -5.03 14.18
C TYR A 38 6.63 -6.30 13.51
N ASN A 39 5.33 -6.36 13.25
CA ASN A 39 4.77 -7.42 12.42
C ASN A 39 5.43 -7.41 11.03
N TYR A 40 5.75 -8.59 10.48
CA TYR A 40 6.35 -8.72 9.16
C TYR A 40 5.30 -9.17 8.15
N ILE A 41 4.87 -8.26 7.29
CA ILE A 41 3.79 -8.47 6.34
C ILE A 41 4.33 -8.99 5.01
N ALA A 42 3.87 -10.14 4.59
CA ALA A 42 4.12 -10.71 3.27
C ALA A 42 2.89 -10.54 2.36
N THR A 43 3.04 -10.81 1.06
CA THR A 43 1.94 -10.67 0.09
C THR A 43 0.72 -11.54 0.43
N LYS A 44 0.93 -12.70 1.08
CA LYS A 44 -0.15 -13.59 1.51
C LYS A 44 -1.02 -12.98 2.61
N ASP A 45 -0.42 -12.14 3.46
CA ASP A 45 -1.04 -11.53 4.63
C ASP A 45 -1.93 -10.33 4.27
N ILE A 46 -1.93 -9.90 3.01
CA ILE A 46 -2.88 -8.92 2.47
C ILE A 46 -3.92 -9.66 1.64
N SER A 47 -5.19 -9.48 1.97
CA SER A 47 -6.31 -10.07 1.24
C SER A 47 -6.73 -9.22 0.04
N PHE A 48 -7.59 -9.75 -0.84
CA PHE A 48 -8.14 -8.99 -1.98
C PHE A 48 -9.22 -7.98 -1.58
N ASN A 49 -9.77 -8.11 -0.37
CA ASN A 49 -10.66 -7.10 0.23
C ASN A 49 -9.90 -6.08 1.10
N HIS A 50 -8.58 -6.01 0.92
CA HIS A 50 -7.68 -5.00 1.51
C HIS A 50 -7.45 -5.14 3.03
N ALA A 51 -7.88 -6.23 3.65
CA ALA A 51 -7.55 -6.52 5.04
C ALA A 51 -6.11 -7.03 5.16
N VAL A 52 -5.49 -6.73 6.29
CA VAL A 52 -4.13 -7.19 6.65
C VAL A 52 -4.22 -8.14 7.83
N ASP A 53 -3.60 -9.30 7.71
CA ASP A 53 -3.37 -10.22 8.82
C ASP A 53 -2.09 -9.81 9.56
N TYR A 54 -2.25 -9.16 10.71
CA TYR A 54 -1.14 -8.77 11.58
C TYR A 54 -0.74 -9.91 12.54
N GLU A 55 -1.55 -10.97 12.64
CA GLU A 55 -1.33 -12.09 13.56
C GLU A 55 -0.69 -13.30 12.88
N ASN A 56 0.05 -13.07 11.80
CA ASN A 56 0.71 -14.12 11.02
C ASN A 56 1.87 -14.84 11.74
N GLY A 57 2.18 -14.43 12.98
CA GLY A 57 3.18 -15.05 13.86
C GLY A 57 4.63 -14.70 13.53
N VAL A 58 4.90 -13.74 12.64
CA VAL A 58 6.26 -13.31 12.27
C VAL A 58 6.48 -11.86 12.67
N LYS A 59 7.48 -11.64 13.53
CA LYS A 59 7.85 -10.29 14.01
C LYS A 59 9.33 -10.02 13.84
N ILE A 60 9.66 -8.77 13.55
CA ILE A 60 11.04 -8.26 13.47
C ILE A 60 11.32 -7.49 14.74
N PRO A 61 12.31 -7.88 15.55
CA PRO A 61 12.69 -7.15 16.75
C PRO A 61 12.97 -5.67 16.46
N PHE A 62 12.58 -4.77 17.36
CA PHE A 62 12.78 -3.32 17.18
C PHE A 62 14.27 -2.95 17.05
N SER A 63 15.18 -3.80 17.54
CA SER A 63 16.63 -3.63 17.41
C SER A 63 17.20 -3.95 16.03
N GLU A 64 16.42 -4.59 15.15
CA GLU A 64 16.87 -5.01 13.80
C GLU A 64 16.73 -3.88 12.78
N THR A 65 17.66 -2.93 12.80
CA THR A 65 17.64 -1.70 11.98
C THR A 65 17.81 -1.93 10.48
N LYS A 66 18.15 -3.13 10.03
CA LYS A 66 18.30 -3.46 8.61
C LYS A 66 16.95 -3.54 7.85
N PHE A 67 15.85 -3.74 8.58
CA PHE A 67 14.54 -3.83 7.97
C PHE A 67 13.90 -2.46 7.75
N ARG A 68 13.30 -2.27 6.60
CA ARG A 68 12.52 -1.08 6.29
C ARG A 68 11.15 -1.16 6.94
N ILE A 69 10.72 -0.06 7.52
CA ILE A 69 9.45 0.09 8.20
C ILE A 69 8.50 0.84 7.29
N ALA A 70 7.28 0.34 7.11
CA ALA A 70 6.15 1.11 6.60
C ALA A 70 5.31 1.56 7.80
N TYR A 71 4.89 2.81 7.79
CA TYR A 71 4.28 3.44 8.95
C TYR A 71 2.74 3.37 8.90
N LYS A 72 2.14 3.43 10.07
CA LYS A 72 0.67 3.53 10.21
C LYS A 72 0.09 4.59 9.25
N GLY A 73 -0.94 4.18 8.54
CA GLY A 73 -1.62 4.98 7.53
C GLY A 73 -0.96 4.95 6.14
N ASP A 74 0.24 4.38 5.99
CA ASP A 74 0.83 4.24 4.67
C ASP A 74 0.08 3.19 3.84
N PRO A 75 -0.20 3.45 2.57
CA PRO A 75 -0.62 2.41 1.64
C PRO A 75 0.51 1.42 1.35
N LEU A 76 0.17 0.13 1.32
CA LEU A 76 1.07 -0.96 1.01
C LEU A 76 0.52 -1.76 -0.17
N LEU A 77 1.19 -1.70 -1.32
CA LEU A 77 0.75 -2.29 -2.59
C LEU A 77 1.64 -3.46 -3.00
N CYS A 78 1.04 -4.57 -3.42
CA CYS A 78 1.76 -5.65 -4.08
C CYS A 78 2.19 -5.20 -5.49
N ILE A 79 3.50 -5.29 -5.78
CA ILE A 79 4.07 -4.84 -7.05
C ILE A 79 4.67 -5.96 -7.90
N GLU A 80 4.72 -7.20 -7.38
CA GLU A 80 5.27 -8.36 -8.08
C GLU A 80 4.38 -9.61 -7.95
N GLY A 81 4.39 -10.43 -8.99
CA GLY A 81 3.68 -11.70 -9.04
C GLY A 81 2.20 -11.56 -9.41
N GLY A 82 1.43 -12.66 -9.33
CA GLY A 82 0.04 -12.72 -9.75
C GLY A 82 -0.93 -11.82 -8.99
N SER A 83 -0.50 -11.22 -7.89
CA SER A 83 -1.28 -10.26 -7.09
C SER A 83 -0.87 -8.80 -7.31
N ALA A 84 0.09 -8.56 -8.21
CA ALA A 84 0.59 -7.21 -8.49
C ALA A 84 -0.53 -6.27 -8.95
N GLY A 85 -0.60 -5.09 -8.36
CA GLY A 85 -1.65 -4.08 -8.61
C GLY A 85 -3.02 -4.42 -8.01
N ARG A 86 -3.20 -5.62 -7.41
CA ARG A 86 -4.51 -6.11 -6.93
C ARG A 86 -4.62 -6.20 -5.42
N LYS A 87 -3.53 -6.52 -4.72
CA LYS A 87 -3.48 -6.52 -3.26
C LYS A 87 -2.89 -5.21 -2.79
N LEU A 88 -3.70 -4.46 -2.10
CA LEU A 88 -3.40 -3.15 -1.52
C LEU A 88 -4.01 -3.11 -0.12
N ALA A 89 -3.35 -2.45 0.81
CA ALA A 89 -3.91 -2.18 2.14
C ALA A 89 -3.48 -0.79 2.62
N ILE A 90 -4.22 -0.23 3.58
CA ILE A 90 -3.79 0.90 4.39
C ILE A 90 -3.44 0.37 5.78
N LEU A 91 -2.24 0.68 6.27
CA LEU A 91 -1.72 0.09 7.49
C LEU A 91 -2.38 0.70 8.74
N SER A 92 -2.75 -0.15 9.72
CA SER A 92 -3.26 0.27 11.03
C SER A 92 -2.17 0.44 12.09
N GLU A 93 -0.95 -0.05 11.81
CA GLU A 93 0.25 0.04 12.66
C GLU A 93 1.53 0.08 11.82
N ASP A 94 2.66 0.34 12.47
CA ASP A 94 3.98 0.28 11.83
C ASP A 94 4.40 -1.18 11.63
N VAL A 95 4.88 -1.53 10.42
CA VAL A 95 5.24 -2.90 10.07
C VAL A 95 6.55 -2.98 9.29
N CYS A 96 7.26 -4.10 9.41
CA CYS A 96 8.22 -4.53 8.40
C CYS A 96 7.50 -5.34 7.31
N PHE A 97 8.05 -5.42 6.11
CA PHE A 97 7.34 -6.06 5.01
C PHE A 97 8.28 -6.64 3.94
N VAL A 98 7.74 -7.54 3.13
CA VAL A 98 8.50 -8.23 2.08
C VAL A 98 8.82 -7.31 0.89
N ASN A 99 9.89 -7.62 0.15
CA ASN A 99 10.31 -6.85 -1.03
C ASN A 99 9.30 -6.82 -2.20
N LYS A 100 8.34 -7.75 -2.25
CA LYS A 100 7.25 -7.78 -3.24
C LYS A 100 6.14 -6.79 -2.96
N LEU A 101 6.17 -6.17 -1.78
CA LEU A 101 5.28 -5.09 -1.38
C LEU A 101 6.02 -3.77 -1.46
N CYS A 102 5.29 -2.72 -1.77
CA CYS A 102 5.78 -1.35 -1.90
C CYS A 102 4.99 -0.44 -0.98
N ALA A 103 5.69 0.29 -0.10
CA ALA A 103 5.10 1.30 0.77
C ALA A 103 5.15 2.68 0.09
N PHE A 104 4.13 3.47 0.34
CA PHE A 104 3.99 4.85 -0.14
C PHE A 104 3.88 5.79 1.05
N HIS A 105 5.03 6.25 1.54
CA HIS A 105 5.09 7.16 2.68
C HIS A 105 5.05 8.62 2.22
N SER A 106 4.10 9.39 2.72
CA SER A 106 4.00 10.82 2.43
C SER A 106 3.52 11.61 3.63
N THR A 107 4.10 12.80 3.79
CA THR A 107 3.67 13.84 4.73
C THR A 107 2.96 15.01 4.04
N HIS A 108 2.94 15.00 2.70
CA HIS A 108 2.42 16.11 1.88
C HIS A 108 1.12 15.76 1.15
N ILE A 109 0.74 14.48 1.12
CA ILE A 109 -0.48 13.98 0.49
C ILE A 109 -1.33 13.32 1.58
N ASN A 110 -2.63 13.52 1.52
CA ASN A 110 -3.56 12.77 2.38
C ASN A 110 -3.41 11.27 2.10
N LYS A 111 -3.02 10.48 3.11
CA LYS A 111 -2.73 9.05 2.98
C LYS A 111 -3.94 8.24 2.52
N ARG A 112 -5.15 8.60 2.96
CA ARG A 112 -6.40 7.97 2.51
C ARG A 112 -6.71 8.32 1.05
N PHE A 113 -6.47 9.57 0.64
CA PHE A 113 -6.57 9.94 -0.77
C PHE A 113 -5.61 9.10 -1.61
N LEU A 114 -4.36 8.95 -1.18
CA LEU A 114 -3.37 8.13 -1.87
C LEU A 114 -3.81 6.67 -1.98
N TYR A 115 -4.35 6.11 -0.89
CA TYR A 115 -4.91 4.77 -0.88
C TYR A 115 -6.05 4.59 -1.89
N TYR A 116 -7.00 5.51 -1.97
CA TYR A 116 -8.08 5.47 -2.97
C TYR A 116 -7.58 5.74 -4.38
N TYR A 117 -6.57 6.63 -4.53
CA TYR A 117 -5.94 6.89 -5.82
C TYR A 117 -5.31 5.62 -6.41
N LEU A 118 -4.62 4.82 -5.60
CA LEU A 118 -4.02 3.53 -6.00
C LEU A 118 -5.05 2.46 -6.42
N GLN A 119 -6.33 2.65 -6.10
CA GLN A 119 -7.43 1.81 -6.54
C GLN A 119 -8.16 2.37 -7.78
N SER A 120 -7.85 3.60 -8.15
CA SER A 120 -8.55 4.26 -9.25
C SER A 120 -8.30 3.56 -10.60
N PRO A 121 -9.28 3.52 -11.50
CA PRO A 121 -9.10 2.97 -12.85
C PRO A 121 -7.90 3.59 -13.57
N ARG A 122 -7.67 4.89 -13.35
CA ARG A 122 -6.53 5.62 -13.92
C ARG A 122 -5.19 5.06 -13.49
N PHE A 123 -5.02 4.83 -12.18
CA PHE A 123 -3.77 4.25 -11.67
C PHE A 123 -3.62 2.81 -12.11
N LEU A 124 -4.66 2.00 -12.05
CA LEU A 124 -4.62 0.59 -12.46
C LEU A 124 -4.27 0.44 -13.94
N GLU A 125 -4.78 1.32 -14.80
CA GLU A 125 -4.39 1.36 -16.21
C GLU A 125 -2.91 1.70 -16.40
N LEU A 126 -2.41 2.73 -15.68
CA LEU A 126 -0.99 3.09 -15.71
C LEU A 126 -0.10 1.96 -15.19
N PHE A 127 -0.50 1.32 -14.09
CA PHE A 127 0.21 0.18 -13.52
C PHE A 127 0.29 -0.97 -14.53
N LYS A 128 -0.84 -1.35 -15.12
CA LYS A 128 -0.94 -2.44 -16.10
C LYS A 128 -0.11 -2.16 -17.37
N LYS A 129 -0.11 -0.94 -17.88
CA LYS A 129 0.70 -0.54 -19.04
C LYS A 129 2.21 -0.65 -18.80
N ASN A 130 2.64 -0.55 -17.54
CA ASN A 130 4.03 -0.62 -17.13
C ASN A 130 4.42 -1.97 -16.51
N THR A 131 3.52 -2.95 -16.52
CA THR A 131 3.80 -4.31 -16.04
C THR A 131 4.70 -5.05 -17.03
N LEU A 132 5.77 -5.63 -16.54
CA LEU A 132 6.75 -6.38 -17.32
C LEU A 132 6.74 -7.88 -16.97
N GLY A 133 7.05 -8.71 -17.98
CA GLY A 133 7.23 -10.14 -17.85
C GLY A 133 5.94 -10.96 -17.77
N LEU A 134 6.08 -12.29 -17.89
CA LEU A 134 4.97 -13.26 -17.88
C LEU A 134 4.26 -13.36 -16.51
N ILE A 135 5.01 -13.15 -15.41
CA ILE A 135 4.49 -13.27 -14.05
C ILE A 135 3.84 -11.98 -13.57
N GLY A 136 4.08 -10.88 -14.29
CA GLY A 136 3.59 -9.55 -13.94
C GLY A 136 4.42 -8.88 -12.82
N GLY A 137 4.56 -7.57 -12.92
CA GLY A 137 5.23 -6.75 -11.92
C GLY A 137 5.64 -5.41 -12.47
N VAL A 138 5.76 -4.41 -11.58
CA VAL A 138 6.24 -3.08 -11.93
C VAL A 138 7.43 -2.76 -11.03
N SER A 139 8.56 -2.36 -11.65
CA SER A 139 9.73 -2.00 -10.87
C SER A 139 9.48 -0.74 -10.04
N ILE A 140 10.19 -0.62 -8.92
CA ILE A 140 10.08 0.57 -8.08
C ILE A 140 10.48 1.85 -8.82
N ASN A 141 11.48 1.78 -9.71
CA ASN A 141 11.90 2.93 -10.50
C ASN A 141 10.82 3.35 -11.50
N THR A 142 10.14 2.39 -12.10
CA THR A 142 8.98 2.65 -12.97
C THR A 142 7.84 3.32 -12.19
N LEU A 143 7.50 2.81 -10.99
CA LEU A 143 6.48 3.43 -10.14
C LEU A 143 6.84 4.87 -9.77
N LYS A 144 8.08 5.12 -9.36
CA LYS A 144 8.58 6.46 -9.03
C LYS A 144 8.45 7.44 -10.18
N ALA A 145 8.70 6.97 -11.40
CA ALA A 145 8.65 7.78 -12.61
C ALA A 145 7.24 8.03 -13.17
N LEU A 146 6.21 7.33 -12.67
CA LEU A 146 4.83 7.53 -13.13
C LEU A 146 4.41 8.99 -12.98
N VAL A 147 3.81 9.54 -14.03
CA VAL A 147 3.27 10.89 -14.03
C VAL A 147 1.82 10.86 -13.61
N LEU A 148 1.51 11.58 -12.56
CA LEU A 148 0.21 11.62 -11.91
C LEU A 148 -0.37 13.02 -11.97
N THR A 149 -1.68 13.11 -11.85
CA THR A 149 -2.40 14.37 -11.70
C THR A 149 -3.00 14.40 -10.30
N ILE A 150 -2.58 15.37 -9.49
CA ILE A 150 -2.90 15.42 -8.06
C ILE A 150 -3.64 16.74 -7.75
N PRO A 151 -4.79 16.66 -7.04
CA PRO A 151 -5.52 17.83 -6.57
C PRO A 151 -4.82 18.51 -5.38
N PRO A 152 -5.15 19.79 -5.09
CA PRO A 152 -4.76 20.43 -3.83
C PRO A 152 -5.25 19.65 -2.61
N ILE A 153 -4.58 19.80 -1.46
CA ILE A 153 -4.87 19.02 -0.24
C ILE A 153 -6.35 19.12 0.20
N ALA A 154 -6.94 20.30 0.17
CA ALA A 154 -8.35 20.49 0.52
C ALA A 154 -9.29 19.71 -0.42
N GLU A 155 -8.93 19.56 -1.68
CA GLU A 155 -9.70 18.77 -2.63
C GLU A 155 -9.50 17.26 -2.40
N GLN A 156 -8.29 16.83 -1.99
CA GLN A 156 -8.04 15.45 -1.58
C GLN A 156 -8.92 15.06 -0.39
N GLU A 157 -9.01 15.92 0.62
CA GLU A 157 -9.86 15.72 1.80
C GLU A 157 -11.34 15.62 1.41
N ARG A 158 -11.80 16.51 0.53
CA ARG A 158 -13.18 16.48 0.02
C ARG A 158 -13.49 15.20 -0.74
N ILE A 159 -12.55 14.72 -1.56
CA ILE A 159 -12.68 13.46 -2.30
C ILE A 159 -12.78 12.29 -1.33
N VAL A 160 -11.87 12.21 -0.34
CA VAL A 160 -11.87 11.15 0.68
C VAL A 160 -13.21 11.14 1.43
N TYR A 161 -13.63 12.29 1.94
CA TYR A 161 -14.90 12.40 2.65
C TYR A 161 -16.07 11.87 1.81
N LYS A 162 -16.13 12.24 0.52
CA LYS A 162 -17.24 11.80 -0.35
C LYS A 162 -17.20 10.31 -0.66
N ILE A 163 -16.01 9.72 -0.81
CA ILE A 163 -15.86 8.28 -1.00
C ILE A 163 -16.34 7.53 0.26
N GLU A 164 -15.90 7.96 1.44
CA GLU A 164 -16.26 7.32 2.71
C GLU A 164 -17.74 7.48 3.06
N GLU A 165 -18.34 8.62 2.74
CA GLU A 165 -19.78 8.85 2.85
C GLU A 165 -20.56 7.83 2.00
N ILE A 166 -20.15 7.62 0.74
CA ILE A 166 -20.80 6.67 -0.16
C ILE A 166 -20.65 5.24 0.37
N PHE A 167 -19.46 4.82 0.82
CA PHE A 167 -19.27 3.49 1.39
C PHE A 167 -20.14 3.29 2.63
N SER A 168 -20.21 4.28 3.53
CA SER A 168 -21.07 4.20 4.70
C SER A 168 -22.56 4.02 4.32
N MET A 169 -23.03 4.68 3.27
CA MET A 169 -24.41 4.49 2.76
C MET A 169 -24.63 3.08 2.22
N VAL A 170 -23.65 2.55 1.46
CA VAL A 170 -23.73 1.16 0.93
C VAL A 170 -23.78 0.16 2.08
N ASP A 171 -22.91 0.30 3.10
CA ASP A 171 -22.90 -0.57 4.27
C ASP A 171 -24.24 -0.55 5.04
N GLN A 172 -24.90 0.64 5.12
CA GLN A 172 -26.22 0.77 5.73
C GLN A 172 -27.30 0.03 4.95
N ILE A 173 -27.25 0.14 3.62
CA ILE A 173 -28.19 -0.57 2.73
C ILE A 173 -27.99 -2.09 2.88
N GLU A 174 -26.76 -2.58 2.84
CA GLU A 174 -26.46 -4.00 3.03
C GLU A 174 -26.99 -4.54 4.36
N LYS A 175 -26.80 -3.79 5.45
CA LYS A 175 -27.33 -4.16 6.77
C LYS A 175 -28.86 -4.15 6.85
N SER A 176 -29.53 -3.36 6.02
CA SER A 176 -30.99 -3.29 5.97
C SER A 176 -31.63 -4.43 5.17
N LEU A 177 -30.83 -5.12 4.34
CA LEU A 177 -31.28 -6.22 3.49
C LEU A 177 -31.06 -7.63 4.12
N ASN A 178 -30.31 -7.70 5.22
CA ASN A 178 -30.05 -8.91 5.99
C ASN A 178 -30.82 -8.92 7.31
#